data_829cc233c68aefa1f009c5a56e747c10
#
_entry.id   829cc233c68aefa1f009c5a56e747c10
#
_cell.length_a   1.000
_cell.length_b   1.000
_cell.length_c   1.000
_cell.angle_alpha   90.00
_cell.angle_beta   90.00
_cell.angle_gamma   90.00
#
_symmetry.space_group_name_H-M   'P 1'
#
loop_
_entity.id
_entity.type
_entity.pdbx_description
1 polymer ?
#
loop_
_entity_poly.entity_id
_entity_poly.type
_entity_poly.pdbx_seq_one_letter_code
_entity_poly.pdbx_strand_id
1 'polypeptide(L)'
;KVAMITDYGDITDQSFNQTTYEACKAFADANGVEFSYFKPAGDNTADRVAMIESAVDQGYNVIVMPGYAFGGAIVEAAPQHKDVKFIALDVGKGDLLEAGVAAKGEEYDYNPDNWNLADYVDMSNVYCAIYQEELCGYMAGYAAVKLGYKNLGFLGGMAVPAVVRYGYGFVQGVDAAAADMELTDVKVNYVYGGQFFGDADIAAAMDTWYAGGTQVVFACGGGIYTSAVDAAKKVEGAK
;
A
#
# COMPACT_ATOMS: atom_id res chain seq x y z
N LYS A 1 -6.85 -24.98 0.28
CA LYS A 1 -7.47 -23.92 -0.51
C LYS A 1 -6.86 -22.57 -0.13
N VAL A 2 -6.71 -21.68 -1.11
CA VAL A 2 -6.16 -20.33 -0.93
C VAL A 2 -7.26 -19.29 -1.07
N ALA A 3 -7.41 -18.42 -0.08
CA ALA A 3 -8.24 -17.23 -0.15
C ALA A 3 -7.37 -15.97 -0.21
N MET A 4 -7.80 -14.97 -0.94
CA MET A 4 -7.32 -13.61 -0.81
C MET A 4 -8.42 -12.74 -0.22
N ILE A 5 -8.08 -11.87 0.72
CA ILE A 5 -9.02 -10.87 1.23
C ILE A 5 -8.47 -9.50 0.84
N THR A 6 -9.25 -8.70 0.11
CA THR A 6 -8.83 -7.32 -0.20
C THR A 6 -8.88 -6.45 1.06
N ASP A 7 -8.11 -5.37 1.12
CA ASP A 7 -8.19 -4.43 2.24
C ASP A 7 -9.59 -3.77 2.35
N TYR A 8 -10.01 -3.05 1.36
CA TYR A 8 -11.34 -2.55 1.03
C TYR A 8 -11.40 -2.14 -0.45
N GLY A 9 -10.24 -2.18 -1.11
CA GLY A 9 -10.07 -1.87 -2.53
C GLY A 9 -10.66 -2.96 -3.43
N ASP A 10 -10.50 -2.75 -4.72
CA ASP A 10 -10.99 -3.67 -5.73
C ASP A 10 -9.85 -4.44 -6.39
N ILE A 11 -10.12 -5.66 -6.85
CA ILE A 11 -9.15 -6.47 -7.60
C ILE A 11 -8.83 -5.90 -9.00
N THR A 12 -9.39 -4.75 -9.34
CA THR A 12 -9.17 -4.00 -10.58
C THR A 12 -8.55 -2.62 -10.34
N ASP A 13 -7.94 -2.42 -9.15
CA ASP A 13 -7.38 -1.14 -8.72
C ASP A 13 -6.10 -0.71 -9.45
N GLN A 14 -5.59 -1.54 -10.37
CA GLN A 14 -4.30 -1.38 -11.06
C GLN A 14 -3.12 -1.20 -10.09
N SER A 15 -3.24 -1.76 -8.89
CA SER A 15 -2.31 -1.60 -7.79
C SER A 15 -2.19 -2.88 -6.96
N PHE A 16 -2.15 -2.75 -5.65
CA PHE A 16 -1.76 -3.80 -4.73
C PHE A 16 -2.79 -4.94 -4.64
N ASN A 17 -4.10 -4.62 -4.59
CA ASN A 17 -5.14 -5.66 -4.57
C ASN A 17 -5.15 -6.46 -5.88
N GLN A 18 -5.12 -5.80 -7.03
CA GLN A 18 -5.09 -6.48 -8.33
C GLN A 18 -3.86 -7.37 -8.47
N THR A 19 -2.68 -6.85 -8.18
CA THR A 19 -1.42 -7.60 -8.31
C THR A 19 -1.41 -8.82 -7.39
N THR A 20 -1.90 -8.68 -6.16
CA THR A 20 -2.00 -9.80 -5.21
C THR A 20 -3.01 -10.84 -5.68
N TYR A 21 -4.18 -10.41 -6.20
CA TYR A 21 -5.17 -11.31 -6.77
C TYR A 21 -4.60 -12.13 -7.94
N GLU A 22 -3.95 -11.46 -8.88
CA GLU A 22 -3.36 -12.09 -10.06
C GLU A 22 -2.26 -13.10 -9.66
N ALA A 23 -1.42 -12.75 -8.68
CA ALA A 23 -0.38 -13.65 -8.18
C ALA A 23 -0.96 -14.87 -7.47
N CYS A 24 -1.95 -14.70 -6.60
CA CYS A 24 -2.64 -15.80 -5.93
C CYS A 24 -3.34 -16.72 -6.92
N LYS A 25 -4.03 -16.14 -7.90
CA LYS A 25 -4.70 -16.91 -8.95
C LYS A 25 -3.70 -17.71 -9.79
N ALA A 26 -2.62 -17.09 -10.23
CA ALA A 26 -1.59 -17.75 -11.02
C ALA A 26 -0.94 -18.90 -10.24
N PHE A 27 -0.66 -18.71 -8.95
CA PHE A 27 -0.17 -19.76 -8.06
C PHE A 27 -1.17 -20.92 -7.97
N ALA A 28 -2.44 -20.62 -7.75
CA ALA A 28 -3.48 -21.61 -7.59
C ALA A 28 -3.68 -22.44 -8.87
N ASP A 29 -3.74 -21.77 -10.03
CA ASP A 29 -3.86 -22.42 -11.34
C ASP A 29 -2.66 -23.34 -11.61
N ALA A 30 -1.45 -22.89 -11.32
CA ALA A 30 -0.22 -23.67 -11.54
C ALA A 30 -0.10 -24.90 -10.63
N ASN A 31 -0.71 -24.87 -9.44
CA ASN A 31 -0.60 -25.93 -8.45
C ASN A 31 -1.89 -26.76 -8.29
N GLY A 32 -2.94 -26.46 -9.05
CA GLY A 32 -4.22 -27.18 -8.99
C GLY A 32 -4.93 -27.05 -7.64
N VAL A 33 -4.77 -25.90 -6.95
CA VAL A 33 -5.44 -25.60 -5.69
C VAL A 33 -6.63 -24.68 -5.91
N GLU A 34 -7.67 -24.84 -5.10
CA GLU A 34 -8.85 -23.98 -5.14
C GLU A 34 -8.50 -22.58 -4.65
N PHE A 35 -8.96 -21.55 -5.37
CA PHE A 35 -8.75 -20.15 -5.05
C PHE A 35 -10.06 -19.35 -5.12
N SER A 36 -10.23 -18.42 -4.18
CA SER A 36 -11.26 -17.38 -4.24
C SER A 36 -10.76 -16.10 -3.60
N TYR A 37 -11.48 -14.99 -3.82
CA TYR A 37 -11.23 -13.76 -3.08
C TYR A 37 -12.49 -13.28 -2.37
N PHE A 38 -12.28 -12.52 -1.31
CA PHE A 38 -13.31 -11.95 -0.46
C PHE A 38 -13.06 -10.45 -0.33
N LYS A 39 -14.11 -9.66 -0.42
CA LYS A 39 -14.04 -8.22 -0.29
C LYS A 39 -14.80 -7.77 0.95
N PRO A 40 -14.17 -7.07 1.91
CA PRO A 40 -14.86 -6.48 3.05
C PRO A 40 -15.93 -5.48 2.62
N ALA A 41 -16.98 -5.34 3.42
CA ALA A 41 -18.06 -4.39 3.16
C ALA A 41 -17.63 -2.93 3.34
N GLY A 42 -16.62 -2.69 4.20
CA GLY A 42 -16.09 -1.38 4.49
C GLY A 42 -14.64 -1.42 4.96
N ASP A 43 -14.08 -0.24 5.18
CA ASP A 43 -12.70 -0.06 5.64
C ASP A 43 -12.62 -0.04 7.16
N ASN A 44 -12.80 -1.21 7.78
CA ASN A 44 -12.62 -1.38 9.21
C ASN A 44 -12.21 -2.82 9.56
N THR A 45 -11.64 -3.01 10.74
CA THR A 45 -11.15 -4.30 11.22
C THR A 45 -12.25 -5.36 11.29
N ALA A 46 -13.45 -5.02 11.77
CA ALA A 46 -14.53 -5.98 11.93
C ALA A 46 -14.99 -6.57 10.59
N ASP A 47 -15.09 -5.74 9.55
CA ASP A 47 -15.45 -6.22 8.21
C ASP A 47 -14.36 -7.13 7.61
N ARG A 48 -13.08 -6.85 7.88
CA ARG A 48 -11.96 -7.72 7.47
C ARG A 48 -11.99 -9.05 8.20
N VAL A 49 -12.24 -9.03 9.52
CA VAL A 49 -12.41 -10.26 10.33
C VAL A 49 -13.58 -11.08 9.81
N ALA A 50 -14.73 -10.45 9.51
CA ALA A 50 -15.88 -11.17 8.96
C ALA A 50 -15.57 -11.90 7.64
N MET A 51 -14.68 -11.32 6.79
CA MET A 51 -14.24 -12.01 5.57
C MET A 51 -13.26 -13.13 5.85
N ILE A 52 -12.39 -13.00 6.86
CA ILE A 52 -11.53 -14.09 7.33
C ILE A 52 -12.40 -15.26 7.79
N GLU A 53 -13.36 -15.02 8.68
CA GLU A 53 -14.29 -16.05 9.19
C GLU A 53 -15.06 -16.72 8.03
N SER A 54 -15.59 -15.92 7.09
CA SER A 54 -16.28 -16.46 5.92
C SER A 54 -15.40 -17.35 5.06
N ALA A 55 -14.12 -17.03 4.91
CA ALA A 55 -13.17 -17.85 4.16
C ALA A 55 -12.84 -19.14 4.92
N VAL A 56 -12.63 -19.06 6.23
CA VAL A 56 -12.35 -20.22 7.08
C VAL A 56 -13.53 -21.18 7.10
N ASP A 57 -14.75 -20.68 7.25
CA ASP A 57 -15.99 -21.49 7.23
C ASP A 57 -16.18 -22.24 5.90
N GLN A 58 -15.66 -21.69 4.78
CA GLN A 58 -15.67 -22.35 3.48
C GLN A 58 -14.47 -23.29 3.27
N GLY A 59 -13.65 -23.49 4.31
CA GLY A 59 -12.53 -24.41 4.32
C GLY A 59 -11.26 -23.90 3.65
N TYR A 60 -11.12 -22.59 3.48
CA TYR A 60 -9.85 -21.99 3.07
C TYR A 60 -8.87 -21.99 4.24
N ASN A 61 -7.67 -22.50 4.01
CA ASN A 61 -6.67 -22.72 5.06
C ASN A 61 -5.34 -21.99 4.81
N VAL A 62 -5.27 -21.23 3.73
CA VAL A 62 -4.23 -20.23 3.46
C VAL A 62 -4.95 -18.94 3.09
N ILE A 63 -4.72 -17.87 3.84
CA ILE A 63 -5.38 -16.58 3.65
C ILE A 63 -4.31 -15.52 3.38
N VAL A 64 -4.40 -14.87 2.21
CA VAL A 64 -3.49 -13.81 1.76
C VAL A 64 -4.19 -12.47 1.90
N MET A 65 -3.53 -11.53 2.55
CA MET A 65 -4.09 -10.23 2.91
C MET A 65 -3.11 -9.11 2.54
N PRO A 66 -3.37 -8.35 1.48
CA PRO A 66 -2.55 -7.21 1.09
C PRO A 66 -2.98 -5.93 1.81
N GLY A 67 -2.07 -5.33 2.56
CA GLY A 67 -2.25 -4.00 3.13
C GLY A 67 -2.05 -3.93 4.63
N TYR A 68 -1.43 -2.84 5.07
CA TYR A 68 -1.12 -2.54 6.48
C TYR A 68 -2.37 -2.62 7.40
N ALA A 69 -3.53 -2.29 6.84
CA ALA A 69 -4.80 -2.26 7.58
C ALA A 69 -5.27 -3.64 8.11
N PHE A 70 -4.60 -4.72 7.71
CA PHE A 70 -4.88 -6.06 8.25
C PHE A 70 -4.25 -6.33 9.61
N GLY A 71 -3.40 -5.44 10.15
CA GLY A 71 -2.78 -5.63 11.47
C GLY A 71 -3.77 -6.01 12.56
N GLY A 72 -4.87 -5.26 12.68
CA GLY A 72 -5.94 -5.54 13.65
C GLY A 72 -6.65 -6.87 13.41
N ALA A 73 -6.99 -7.17 12.17
CA ALA A 73 -7.68 -8.41 11.82
C ALA A 73 -6.81 -9.66 12.08
N ILE A 74 -5.49 -9.55 11.88
CA ILE A 74 -4.54 -10.63 12.20
C ILE A 74 -4.49 -10.88 13.70
N VAL A 75 -4.36 -9.82 14.49
CA VAL A 75 -4.30 -9.90 15.96
C VAL A 75 -5.56 -10.57 16.53
N GLU A 76 -6.72 -10.30 15.94
CA GLU A 76 -8.00 -10.86 16.38
C GLU A 76 -8.22 -12.28 15.89
N ALA A 77 -8.02 -12.57 14.60
CA ALA A 77 -8.41 -13.85 14.00
C ALA A 77 -7.33 -14.94 14.09
N ALA A 78 -6.04 -14.61 13.91
CA ALA A 78 -5.00 -15.64 13.85
C ALA A 78 -4.88 -16.53 15.11
N PRO A 79 -5.06 -16.02 16.34
CA PRO A 79 -5.06 -16.85 17.53
C PRO A 79 -6.19 -17.86 17.57
N GLN A 80 -7.32 -17.60 16.92
CA GLN A 80 -8.53 -18.44 16.92
C GLN A 80 -8.46 -19.56 15.88
N HIS A 81 -7.64 -19.39 14.83
CA HIS A 81 -7.54 -20.29 13.66
C HIS A 81 -6.12 -20.84 13.47
N LYS A 82 -5.63 -21.61 14.45
CA LYS A 82 -4.22 -22.09 14.45
C LYS A 82 -3.85 -22.99 13.28
N ASP A 83 -4.82 -23.66 12.67
CA ASP A 83 -4.62 -24.52 11.50
C ASP A 83 -4.61 -23.75 10.19
N VAL A 84 -5.01 -22.49 10.19
CA VAL A 84 -4.97 -21.58 9.03
C VAL A 84 -3.62 -20.87 8.97
N LYS A 85 -3.07 -20.74 7.78
CA LYS A 85 -1.86 -19.94 7.52
C LYS A 85 -2.24 -18.58 6.96
N PHE A 86 -1.82 -17.54 7.65
CA PHE A 86 -2.05 -16.14 7.28
C PHE A 86 -0.79 -15.58 6.63
N ILE A 87 -0.94 -15.02 5.43
CA ILE A 87 0.12 -14.32 4.70
C ILE A 87 -0.30 -12.86 4.56
N ALA A 88 0.37 -12.00 5.30
CA ALA A 88 0.08 -10.58 5.34
C ALA A 88 1.18 -9.81 4.60
N LEU A 89 0.78 -9.05 3.60
CA LEU A 89 1.67 -8.28 2.76
C LEU A 89 1.54 -6.81 3.13
N ASP A 90 2.68 -6.14 3.31
CA ASP A 90 2.77 -4.76 3.80
C ASP A 90 2.17 -4.58 5.22
N VAL A 91 2.30 -5.60 6.06
CA VAL A 91 1.96 -5.53 7.49
C VAL A 91 3.25 -5.59 8.28
N GLY A 92 3.60 -4.49 8.92
CA GLY A 92 4.81 -4.33 9.70
C GLY A 92 4.60 -4.60 11.19
N LYS A 93 5.71 -4.58 11.94
CA LYS A 93 5.70 -4.73 13.40
C LYS A 93 4.81 -3.68 14.08
N GLY A 94 4.85 -2.43 13.58
CA GLY A 94 4.05 -1.33 14.13
C GLY A 94 2.55 -1.56 14.00
N ASP A 95 2.10 -2.03 12.83
CA ASP A 95 0.68 -2.29 12.56
C ASP A 95 0.11 -3.40 13.47
N LEU A 96 0.92 -4.42 13.75
CA LEU A 96 0.55 -5.50 14.67
C LEU A 96 0.57 -5.04 16.13
N LEU A 97 1.56 -4.22 16.51
CA LEU A 97 1.68 -3.71 17.88
C LEU A 97 0.55 -2.75 18.22
N GLU A 98 0.15 -1.88 17.30
CA GLU A 98 -0.97 -0.95 17.53
C GLU A 98 -2.22 -1.71 17.99
N ALA A 99 -2.58 -2.78 17.29
CA ALA A 99 -3.72 -3.61 17.65
C ALA A 99 -3.45 -4.50 18.88
N GLY A 100 -2.27 -5.12 18.97
CA GLY A 100 -1.92 -6.04 20.05
C GLY A 100 -1.81 -5.36 21.41
N VAL A 101 -1.26 -4.15 21.45
CA VAL A 101 -1.14 -3.33 22.67
C VAL A 101 -2.52 -2.84 23.11
N ALA A 102 -3.32 -2.35 22.15
CA ALA A 102 -4.70 -1.92 22.42
C ALA A 102 -5.57 -3.07 22.95
N ALA A 103 -5.40 -4.28 22.42
CA ALA A 103 -6.12 -5.48 22.91
C ALA A 103 -5.83 -5.82 24.37
N LYS A 104 -4.66 -5.39 24.89
CA LYS A 104 -4.30 -5.52 26.31
C LYS A 104 -4.73 -4.31 27.17
N GLY A 105 -5.36 -3.31 26.57
CA GLY A 105 -5.76 -2.08 27.26
C GLY A 105 -4.60 -1.15 27.58
N GLU A 106 -3.49 -1.28 26.88
CA GLU A 106 -2.29 -0.44 27.00
C GLU A 106 -2.28 0.64 25.90
N GLU A 107 -1.48 1.68 26.07
CA GLU A 107 -1.32 2.77 25.11
C GLU A 107 -0.03 2.56 24.29
N TYR A 108 -0.16 2.46 22.98
CA TYR A 108 0.97 2.29 22.07
C TYR A 108 1.61 3.66 21.76
N ASP A 109 2.92 3.76 21.91
CA ASP A 109 3.70 5.01 21.72
C ASP A 109 4.13 5.26 20.26
N TYR A 110 3.68 4.44 19.32
CA TYR A 110 4.02 4.48 17.89
C TYR A 110 5.53 4.35 17.58
N ASN A 111 6.33 3.90 18.55
CA ASN A 111 7.72 3.50 18.33
C ASN A 111 7.87 1.98 18.51
N PRO A 112 7.85 1.19 17.42
CA PRO A 112 7.87 -0.27 17.52
C PRO A 112 9.14 -0.83 18.21
N ASP A 113 10.22 -0.07 18.28
CA ASP A 113 11.46 -0.52 18.91
C ASP A 113 11.36 -0.59 20.44
N ASN A 114 10.43 0.13 21.05
CA ASN A 114 10.16 0.08 22.48
C ASN A 114 9.39 -1.17 22.92
N TRP A 115 8.87 -1.99 21.96
CA TRP A 115 7.94 -3.07 22.24
C TRP A 115 8.46 -4.41 21.71
N ASN A 116 8.28 -5.47 22.50
CA ASN A 116 8.54 -6.83 22.02
C ASN A 116 7.25 -7.42 21.46
N LEU A 117 7.20 -7.66 20.14
CA LEU A 117 6.01 -8.15 19.45
C LEU A 117 5.46 -9.46 20.05
N ALA A 118 6.34 -10.38 20.47
CA ALA A 118 5.94 -11.67 21.01
C ALA A 118 5.14 -11.58 22.32
N ASP A 119 5.20 -10.45 23.02
CA ASP A 119 4.42 -10.23 24.23
C ASP A 119 2.95 -9.86 23.90
N TYR A 120 2.66 -9.47 22.66
CA TYR A 120 1.37 -8.92 22.25
C TYR A 120 0.68 -9.72 21.15
N VAL A 121 1.44 -10.38 20.27
CA VAL A 121 0.91 -11.08 19.09
C VAL A 121 1.55 -12.45 18.95
N ASP A 122 0.71 -13.46 18.81
CA ASP A 122 1.16 -14.81 18.47
C ASP A 122 1.31 -14.95 16.93
N MET A 123 2.55 -15.03 16.48
CA MET A 123 2.91 -15.15 15.07
C MET A 123 3.08 -16.60 14.58
N SER A 124 2.66 -17.60 15.35
CA SER A 124 2.93 -19.03 15.07
C SER A 124 2.36 -19.53 13.73
N ASN A 125 1.31 -18.91 13.24
CA ASN A 125 0.65 -19.22 11.98
C ASN A 125 0.55 -18.02 11.02
N VAL A 126 1.29 -16.95 11.30
CA VAL A 126 1.29 -15.70 10.52
C VAL A 126 2.66 -15.46 9.90
N TYR A 127 2.68 -15.17 8.61
CA TYR A 127 3.83 -14.67 7.88
C TYR A 127 3.56 -13.24 7.40
N CYS A 128 4.38 -12.29 7.81
CA CYS A 128 4.32 -10.90 7.35
C CYS A 128 5.49 -10.58 6.43
N ALA A 129 5.23 -9.83 5.38
CA ALA A 129 6.25 -9.30 4.49
C ALA A 129 6.03 -7.80 4.28
N ILE A 130 7.10 -7.04 4.40
CA ILE A 130 7.18 -5.65 3.98
C ILE A 130 8.19 -5.52 2.86
N TYR A 131 8.08 -4.48 2.05
CA TYR A 131 8.89 -4.28 0.86
C TYR A 131 9.85 -3.11 1.05
N GLN A 132 10.84 -3.03 0.16
CA GLN A 132 11.77 -1.89 0.08
C GLN A 132 11.22 -0.87 -0.93
N GLU A 133 10.10 -0.24 -0.60
CA GLU A 133 9.40 0.70 -1.48
C GLU A 133 10.27 1.92 -1.80
N GLU A 134 11.19 2.28 -0.92
CA GLU A 134 12.16 3.35 -1.15
C GLU A 134 13.04 3.10 -2.38
N LEU A 135 13.34 1.84 -2.71
CA LEU A 135 14.10 1.52 -3.92
C LEU A 135 13.28 1.76 -5.19
N CYS A 136 12.00 1.39 -5.17
CA CYS A 136 11.10 1.64 -6.30
C CYS A 136 10.88 3.15 -6.49
N GLY A 137 10.64 3.86 -5.39
CA GLY A 137 10.55 5.32 -5.40
C GLY A 137 11.81 5.97 -5.96
N TYR A 138 12.98 5.56 -5.47
CA TYR A 138 14.27 6.05 -5.96
C TYR A 138 14.43 5.84 -7.46
N MET A 139 14.16 4.63 -7.94
CA MET A 139 14.26 4.33 -9.38
C MET A 139 13.32 5.20 -10.21
N ALA A 140 12.09 5.44 -9.75
CA ALA A 140 11.11 6.27 -10.45
C ALA A 140 11.57 7.74 -10.51
N GLY A 141 12.01 8.30 -9.39
CA GLY A 141 12.51 9.67 -9.34
C GLY A 141 13.77 9.87 -10.20
N TYR A 142 14.72 8.95 -10.07
CA TYR A 142 15.96 8.97 -10.86
C TYR A 142 15.67 8.89 -12.36
N ALA A 143 14.82 7.95 -12.77
CA ALA A 143 14.44 7.77 -14.16
C ALA A 143 13.71 9.00 -14.73
N ALA A 144 12.81 9.61 -13.96
CA ALA A 144 12.09 10.80 -14.42
C ALA A 144 13.04 11.96 -14.77
N VAL A 145 14.04 12.23 -13.92
CA VAL A 145 15.03 13.28 -14.20
C VAL A 145 15.93 12.89 -15.38
N LYS A 146 16.37 11.62 -15.47
CA LYS A 146 17.16 11.14 -16.62
C LYS A 146 16.40 11.22 -17.94
N LEU A 147 15.07 11.14 -17.92
CA LEU A 147 14.21 11.35 -19.09
C LEU A 147 14.02 12.86 -19.45
N GLY A 148 14.58 13.76 -18.65
CA GLY A 148 14.58 15.20 -18.91
C GLY A 148 13.48 15.99 -18.19
N TYR A 149 12.69 15.36 -17.33
CA TYR A 149 11.71 16.06 -16.51
C TYR A 149 12.39 16.84 -15.38
N LYS A 150 11.96 18.08 -15.16
CA LYS A 150 12.51 18.98 -14.13
C LYS A 150 11.48 19.44 -13.10
N ASN A 151 10.21 19.43 -13.46
CA ASN A 151 9.11 19.75 -12.55
C ASN A 151 8.27 18.49 -12.32
N LEU A 152 8.53 17.85 -11.20
CA LEU A 152 7.94 16.57 -10.84
C LEU A 152 6.89 16.72 -9.74
N GLY A 153 6.04 15.72 -9.58
CA GLY A 153 5.11 15.61 -8.47
C GLY A 153 5.16 14.23 -7.85
N PHE A 154 4.98 14.16 -6.53
CA PHE A 154 4.66 12.95 -5.79
C PHE A 154 3.29 13.13 -5.13
N LEU A 155 2.32 12.34 -5.59
CA LEU A 155 0.98 12.27 -5.01
C LEU A 155 0.87 10.96 -4.23
N GLY A 156 1.06 11.00 -2.92
CA GLY A 156 0.83 9.86 -2.04
C GLY A 156 -0.64 9.71 -1.65
N GLY A 157 -1.10 8.50 -1.41
CA GLY A 157 -2.41 8.26 -0.82
C GLY A 157 -2.47 8.79 0.62
N MET A 158 -2.34 7.94 1.62
CA MET A 158 -2.14 8.35 3.01
C MET A 158 -0.66 8.27 3.40
N ALA A 159 -0.27 9.01 4.45
CA ALA A 159 1.09 9.00 4.99
C ALA A 159 1.38 7.73 5.84
N VAL A 160 1.05 6.55 5.31
CA VAL A 160 1.36 5.27 5.92
C VAL A 160 2.80 4.84 5.57
N PRO A 161 3.42 3.93 6.33
CA PRO A 161 4.84 3.61 6.20
C PRO A 161 5.30 3.29 4.78
N ALA A 162 4.57 2.48 4.02
CA ALA A 162 4.94 2.13 2.64
C ALA A 162 4.93 3.36 1.71
N VAL A 163 3.87 4.18 1.77
CA VAL A 163 3.75 5.39 0.92
C VAL A 163 4.82 6.42 1.27
N VAL A 164 5.16 6.54 2.57
CA VAL A 164 6.26 7.40 3.02
C VAL A 164 7.60 6.91 2.46
N ARG A 165 7.87 5.60 2.49
CA ARG A 165 9.09 5.01 1.90
C ARG A 165 9.17 5.26 0.39
N TYR A 166 8.08 5.06 -0.36
CA TYR A 166 8.03 5.40 -1.79
C TYR A 166 8.38 6.87 -2.04
N GLY A 167 7.74 7.78 -1.31
CA GLY A 167 7.94 9.22 -1.49
C GLY A 167 9.34 9.67 -1.09
N TYR A 168 9.87 9.16 0.01
CA TYR A 168 11.23 9.41 0.44
C TYR A 168 12.25 8.94 -0.62
N GLY A 169 12.10 7.71 -1.11
CA GLY A 169 12.94 7.17 -2.18
C GLY A 169 12.84 8.02 -3.46
N PHE A 170 11.62 8.42 -3.84
CA PHE A 170 11.40 9.26 -5.03
C PHE A 170 12.20 10.56 -4.97
N VAL A 171 12.13 11.29 -3.85
CA VAL A 171 12.89 12.55 -3.68
C VAL A 171 14.41 12.28 -3.73
N GLN A 172 14.88 11.22 -3.05
CA GLN A 172 16.31 10.85 -3.08
C GLN A 172 16.78 10.51 -4.51
N GLY A 173 15.96 9.81 -5.28
CA GLY A 173 16.26 9.47 -6.68
C GLY A 173 16.32 10.70 -7.57
N VAL A 174 15.40 11.65 -7.37
CA VAL A 174 15.39 12.94 -8.07
C VAL A 174 16.68 13.72 -7.77
N ASP A 175 17.04 13.85 -6.49
CA ASP A 175 18.24 14.57 -6.06
C ASP A 175 19.51 13.93 -6.62
N ALA A 176 19.62 12.61 -6.58
CA ALA A 176 20.76 11.89 -7.12
C ALA A 176 20.92 12.10 -8.63
N ALA A 177 19.84 11.99 -9.39
CA ALA A 177 19.88 12.20 -10.83
C ALA A 177 20.16 13.66 -11.21
N ALA A 178 19.62 14.63 -10.45
CA ALA A 178 19.91 16.05 -10.63
C ALA A 178 21.40 16.34 -10.41
N ALA A 179 21.98 15.77 -9.35
CA ALA A 179 23.42 15.89 -9.08
C ALA A 179 24.27 15.27 -10.19
N ASP A 180 23.93 14.05 -10.65
CA ASP A 180 24.63 13.35 -11.74
C ASP A 180 24.60 14.12 -13.07
N MET A 181 23.56 14.92 -13.30
CA MET A 181 23.37 15.71 -14.51
C MET A 181 23.73 17.19 -14.33
N GLU A 182 24.25 17.56 -13.15
CA GLU A 182 24.62 18.96 -12.82
C GLU A 182 23.42 19.94 -12.96
N LEU A 183 22.19 19.44 -12.67
CA LEU A 183 20.97 20.26 -12.74
C LEU A 183 20.70 20.92 -11.37
N THR A 184 20.34 22.20 -11.40
CA THR A 184 20.04 22.99 -10.19
C THR A 184 18.60 23.50 -10.16
N ASP A 185 17.80 23.19 -11.19
CA ASP A 185 16.45 23.70 -11.41
C ASP A 185 15.37 22.61 -11.34
N VAL A 186 15.70 21.44 -10.78
CA VAL A 186 14.74 20.37 -10.58
C VAL A 186 13.88 20.64 -9.34
N LYS A 187 12.57 20.42 -9.45
CA LYS A 187 11.58 20.67 -8.38
C LYS A 187 10.64 19.49 -8.23
N VAL A 188 10.24 19.22 -6.99
CA VAL A 188 9.23 18.22 -6.65
C VAL A 188 8.11 18.86 -5.85
N ASN A 189 6.88 18.82 -6.38
CA ASN A 189 5.68 19.03 -5.59
C ASN A 189 5.37 17.75 -4.84
N TYR A 190 4.94 17.85 -3.57
CA TYR A 190 4.73 16.68 -2.72
C TYR A 190 3.47 16.85 -1.88
N VAL A 191 2.53 15.90 -1.97
CA VAL A 191 1.30 15.92 -1.18
C VAL A 191 0.79 14.51 -0.90
N TYR A 192 0.08 14.35 0.23
CA TYR A 192 -0.76 13.18 0.51
C TYR A 192 -2.22 13.56 0.32
N GLY A 193 -2.98 12.72 -0.42
CA GLY A 193 -4.39 12.93 -0.68
C GLY A 193 -5.31 12.57 0.49
N GLY A 194 -4.80 11.85 1.50
CA GLY A 194 -5.56 11.41 2.66
C GLY A 194 -6.42 10.18 2.44
N GLN A 195 -6.34 9.56 1.25
CA GLN A 195 -7.09 8.35 0.87
C GLN A 195 -6.43 7.67 -0.34
N PHE A 196 -6.91 6.46 -0.73
CA PHE A 196 -6.33 5.66 -1.80
C PHE A 196 -7.17 5.61 -3.08
N PHE A 197 -8.07 6.55 -3.29
CA PHE A 197 -8.89 6.72 -4.49
C PHE A 197 -8.92 8.19 -4.92
N GLY A 198 -9.27 8.44 -6.18
CA GLY A 198 -9.38 9.80 -6.70
C GLY A 198 -10.67 10.49 -6.24
N ASP A 199 -10.58 11.79 -6.00
CA ASP A 199 -11.72 12.65 -5.71
C ASP A 199 -11.57 14.06 -6.30
N ALA A 200 -12.55 14.92 -6.04
CA ALA A 200 -12.58 16.28 -6.58
C ALA A 200 -11.46 17.18 -6.02
N ASP A 201 -11.11 17.01 -4.75
CA ASP A 201 -10.08 17.85 -4.10
C ASP A 201 -8.69 17.47 -4.61
N ILE A 202 -8.41 16.16 -4.71
CA ILE A 202 -7.17 15.65 -5.29
C ILE A 202 -7.08 16.05 -6.77
N ALA A 203 -8.17 15.95 -7.53
CA ALA A 203 -8.21 16.38 -8.92
C ALA A 203 -7.90 17.88 -9.08
N ALA A 204 -8.46 18.74 -8.21
CA ALA A 204 -8.18 20.17 -8.21
C ALA A 204 -6.72 20.49 -7.86
N ALA A 205 -6.11 19.74 -6.93
CA ALA A 205 -4.69 19.87 -6.62
C ALA A 205 -3.83 19.49 -7.82
N MET A 206 -4.15 18.39 -8.50
CA MET A 206 -3.44 17.95 -9.71
C MET A 206 -3.61 18.91 -10.88
N ASP A 207 -4.82 19.44 -11.10
CA ASP A 207 -5.07 20.50 -12.08
C ASP A 207 -4.16 21.73 -11.81
N THR A 208 -4.04 22.13 -10.55
CA THR A 208 -3.18 23.23 -10.13
C THR A 208 -1.70 22.95 -10.41
N TRP A 209 -1.24 21.74 -10.12
CA TRP A 209 0.14 21.35 -10.37
C TRP A 209 0.49 21.34 -11.84
N TYR A 210 -0.33 20.73 -12.69
CA TYR A 210 -0.07 20.67 -14.13
C TYR A 210 -0.19 22.04 -14.78
N ALA A 211 -1.17 22.87 -14.39
CA ALA A 211 -1.27 24.25 -14.84
C ALA A 211 -0.06 25.09 -14.40
N GLY A 212 0.54 24.77 -13.25
CA GLY A 212 1.77 25.38 -12.73
C GLY A 212 3.06 24.87 -13.38
N GLY A 213 2.97 23.92 -14.34
CA GLY A 213 4.10 23.42 -15.11
C GLY A 213 4.70 22.10 -14.58
N THR A 214 4.05 21.38 -13.68
CA THR A 214 4.42 20.00 -13.34
C THR A 214 4.32 19.14 -14.60
N GLN A 215 5.34 18.35 -14.88
CA GLN A 215 5.48 17.61 -16.13
C GLN A 215 5.12 16.14 -15.98
N VAL A 216 5.42 15.56 -14.81
CA VAL A 216 5.14 14.15 -14.48
C VAL A 216 4.79 14.02 -13.00
N VAL A 217 3.81 13.19 -12.70
CA VAL A 217 3.42 12.89 -11.32
C VAL A 217 3.54 11.38 -11.07
N PHE A 218 4.27 11.02 -10.01
CA PHE A 218 4.24 9.69 -9.45
C PHE A 218 3.07 9.59 -8.47
N ALA A 219 1.98 8.95 -8.89
CA ALA A 219 0.81 8.71 -8.05
C ALA A 219 0.98 7.37 -7.32
N CYS A 220 1.16 7.44 -6.00
CA CYS A 220 1.46 6.32 -5.11
C CYS A 220 0.29 6.06 -4.15
N GLY A 221 -0.61 5.15 -4.52
CA GLY A 221 -1.72 4.77 -3.66
C GLY A 221 -2.98 4.33 -4.40
N GLY A 222 -3.04 3.06 -4.83
CA GLY A 222 -4.23 2.46 -5.42
C GLY A 222 -4.86 3.34 -6.49
N GLY A 223 -6.17 3.55 -6.41
CA GLY A 223 -6.96 4.31 -7.39
C GLY A 223 -6.71 5.82 -7.42
N ILE A 224 -5.85 6.37 -6.55
CA ILE A 224 -5.58 7.83 -6.50
C ILE A 224 -5.01 8.36 -7.83
N TYR A 225 -4.35 7.50 -8.62
CA TYR A 225 -3.81 7.86 -9.94
C TYR A 225 -4.86 8.43 -10.88
N THR A 226 -6.12 8.08 -10.73
CA THR A 226 -7.20 8.55 -11.62
C THR A 226 -7.30 10.07 -11.64
N SER A 227 -7.15 10.74 -10.48
CA SER A 227 -7.13 12.20 -10.39
C SER A 227 -5.93 12.81 -11.11
N ALA A 228 -4.73 12.20 -11.00
CA ALA A 228 -3.54 12.68 -11.71
C ALA A 228 -3.67 12.50 -13.22
N VAL A 229 -4.17 11.34 -13.68
CA VAL A 229 -4.38 11.05 -15.10
C VAL A 229 -5.40 11.99 -15.72
N ASP A 230 -6.52 12.25 -15.03
CA ASP A 230 -7.56 13.13 -15.55
C ASP A 230 -7.10 14.60 -15.63
N ALA A 231 -6.24 15.03 -14.71
CA ALA A 231 -5.61 16.35 -14.79
C ALA A 231 -4.55 16.40 -15.91
N ALA A 232 -3.71 15.38 -16.03
CA ALA A 232 -2.67 15.32 -17.07
C ALA A 232 -3.25 15.38 -18.49
N LYS A 233 -4.38 14.73 -18.74
CA LYS A 233 -5.07 14.75 -20.05
C LYS A 233 -5.44 16.16 -20.53
N LYS A 234 -5.55 17.13 -19.63
CA LYS A 234 -5.91 18.53 -19.92
C LYS A 234 -4.71 19.37 -20.38
N VAL A 235 -3.49 18.87 -20.21
CA VAL A 235 -2.25 19.61 -20.48
C VAL A 235 -1.36 18.82 -21.44
N GLU A 236 -1.02 19.43 -22.58
CA GLU A 236 -0.20 18.77 -23.60
C GLU A 236 1.20 18.42 -23.04
N GLY A 237 1.61 17.18 -23.23
CA GLY A 237 2.92 16.68 -22.79
C GLY A 237 3.02 16.28 -21.32
N ALA A 238 1.98 16.51 -20.50
CA ALA A 238 1.94 16.04 -19.12
C ALA A 238 1.87 14.50 -19.03
N LYS A 239 2.50 13.93 -17.98
CA LYS A 239 2.61 12.49 -17.72
C LYS A 239 2.22 12.14 -16.27
#